data_a6184b229dcfef798a5f4d3a7eb136e9
#
_entry.id   a6184b229dcfef798a5f4d3a7eb136e9
#
_cell.length_a   1.000
_cell.length_b   1.000
_cell.length_c   1.000
_cell.angle_alpha   90.00
_cell.angle_beta   90.00
_cell.angle_gamma   90.00
#
_symmetry.space_group_name_H-M   'P 1'
#
loop_
_entity.id
_entity.type
_entity.pdbx_description
1 polymer ?
#
loop_
_entity_poly.entity_id
_entity_poly.type
_entity_poly.pdbx_seq_one_letter_code
_entity_poly.pdbx_strand_id
1 'polypeptide(L)'
;MKFLFFLLVPLVAFAQTSEKKKAPNIVFFFTDDHAPHAIGAYNGWLKSVNPTPEIDKLAADGMLFENSFCTNSICGPSRAVIMSGKHSHKNGFMNNGNSFDWKQQIFPKILRAAGYHTALYGKSHLKGKPQGFDSWAVLPGQGDYYNPAMLTPEGRKIMPGYCTDIVTDMAIEFVKESKALGKPFMLMCQHKAPHRTWMPALRHLHLYDDIEIPEPTTLFDQYEGRIPAQHQEMEIDRHMYLDHDLFTDLTPDLEIPKQRRPSEDRSAYNNMKRMTPEQLKVWRAAYGPKDKAFREAQLTGRDLVRWKFQRYAKNYLRSIKGVDENLARLRKTLEDEGLADNTIFVYSSDQGFYIGDHGWYDKRWMYEESLKMPLIVSWPGVIKPGSRNTDLVQNLDYAQTFLDMAGAKIPSDMQGQSLVPLLKGNKPTDWRKSIYYHYYEYPSYHQVPRHNGIRTDRYKLINFYEFGEWEFYDLKTDPDELTNLYGNPEKKELIEDIRKQLISLQEGYGDDTVLPTKPKEWQTKMRSTTSVKTKAEFRPRTK
;
A
#
# COMPACT_ATOMS: atom_id res chain seq x y z
N MET A 1 6.63 53.89 73.15
CA MET A 1 7.54 53.16 72.26
C MET A 1 6.82 51.91 71.74
N LYS A 2 6.33 51.87 70.49
CA LYS A 2 5.69 50.71 69.90
C LYS A 2 6.71 50.09 68.95
N PHE A 3 7.16 48.86 69.24
CA PHE A 3 8.03 48.07 68.38
C PHE A 3 7.18 47.33 67.35
N LEU A 4 7.43 47.60 66.04
CA LEU A 4 6.83 46.93 64.90
C LEU A 4 7.78 45.80 64.53
N PHE A 5 7.35 44.51 64.65
CA PHE A 5 8.06 43.34 64.16
C PHE A 5 7.66 43.13 62.69
N PHE A 6 8.60 43.27 61.79
CA PHE A 6 8.44 42.83 60.40
C PHE A 6 8.79 41.36 60.29
N LEU A 7 7.79 40.50 59.99
CA LEU A 7 8.01 39.10 59.60
C LEU A 7 8.45 39.07 58.11
N LEU A 8 9.71 38.75 57.88
CA LEU A 8 10.19 38.37 56.54
C LEU A 8 9.75 36.92 56.24
N VAL A 9 8.80 36.75 55.32
CA VAL A 9 8.45 35.42 54.76
C VAL A 9 9.38 35.18 53.55
N PRO A 10 10.19 34.11 53.57
CA PRO A 10 11.02 33.82 52.40
C PRO A 10 10.14 33.31 51.23
N LEU A 11 10.15 34.02 50.13
CA LEU A 11 9.55 33.59 48.87
C LEU A 11 10.40 32.44 48.31
N VAL A 12 9.99 31.20 48.50
CA VAL A 12 10.60 30.05 47.84
C VAL A 12 10.05 30.03 46.41
N ALA A 13 10.84 30.53 45.45
CA ALA A 13 10.54 30.38 44.04
C ALA A 13 10.73 28.91 43.65
N PHE A 14 9.63 28.20 43.47
CA PHE A 14 9.63 26.92 42.78
C PHE A 14 9.97 27.17 41.30
N ALA A 15 11.23 26.96 40.95
CA ALA A 15 11.62 26.83 39.54
C ALA A 15 10.95 25.55 38.99
N GLN A 16 9.83 25.72 38.30
CA GLN A 16 9.30 24.67 37.41
C GLN A 16 10.35 24.45 36.32
N THR A 17 11.22 23.49 36.53
CA THR A 17 12.00 22.89 35.41
C THR A 17 10.98 22.23 34.50
N SER A 18 10.64 22.88 33.39
CA SER A 18 9.92 22.22 32.31
C SER A 18 10.81 21.05 31.85
N GLU A 19 10.47 19.84 32.26
CA GLU A 19 11.08 18.66 31.65
C GLU A 19 10.92 18.78 30.14
N LYS A 20 12.04 18.88 29.44
CA LYS A 20 12.06 18.87 27.97
C LYS A 20 11.38 17.59 27.53
N LYS A 21 10.18 17.68 26.96
CA LYS A 21 9.40 16.53 26.47
C LYS A 21 10.34 15.69 25.58
N LYS A 22 10.53 14.42 25.91
CA LYS A 22 11.39 13.53 25.11
C LYS A 22 10.85 13.49 23.69
N ALA A 23 11.74 13.54 22.70
CA ALA A 23 11.37 13.35 21.31
C ALA A 23 10.65 11.98 21.14
N PRO A 24 9.53 11.91 20.44
CA PRO A 24 8.77 10.65 20.32
C PRO A 24 9.51 9.65 19.46
N ASN A 25 9.35 8.36 19.76
CA ASN A 25 9.68 7.31 18.82
C ASN A 25 8.65 7.27 17.70
N ILE A 26 9.03 6.86 16.52
CA ILE A 26 8.14 6.72 15.37
C ILE A 26 8.28 5.31 14.80
N VAL A 27 7.19 4.57 14.77
CA VAL A 27 7.07 3.28 14.09
C VAL A 27 6.20 3.48 12.85
N PHE A 28 6.77 3.22 11.68
CA PHE A 28 6.04 3.13 10.43
C PHE A 28 5.91 1.65 10.04
N PHE A 29 4.77 1.07 10.41
CA PHE A 29 4.41 -0.30 10.07
C PHE A 29 3.71 -0.30 8.72
N PHE A 30 4.36 -0.83 7.72
CA PHE A 30 4.00 -0.60 6.32
C PHE A 30 3.87 -1.92 5.56
N THR A 31 2.83 -2.03 4.77
CA THR A 31 2.49 -3.22 3.99
C THR A 31 2.61 -2.97 2.50
N ASP A 32 2.49 -4.03 1.72
CA ASP A 32 2.55 -4.03 0.27
C ASP A 32 1.24 -4.57 -0.27
N ASP A 33 0.47 -3.75 -0.98
CA ASP A 33 -0.81 -4.12 -1.57
C ASP A 33 -1.95 -4.39 -0.54
N HIS A 34 -2.00 -3.71 0.60
CA HIS A 34 -3.09 -3.89 1.55
C HIS A 34 -4.24 -2.91 1.29
N ALA A 35 -5.31 -3.43 0.71
CA ALA A 35 -6.51 -2.67 0.39
C ALA A 35 -7.25 -2.19 1.64
N PRO A 36 -7.70 -0.92 1.72
CA PRO A 36 -8.48 -0.42 2.87
C PRO A 36 -9.73 -1.26 3.16
N HIS A 37 -10.45 -1.73 2.14
CA HIS A 37 -11.67 -2.54 2.31
C HIS A 37 -11.40 -3.95 2.86
N ALA A 38 -10.14 -4.38 2.96
CA ALA A 38 -9.71 -5.59 3.67
C ALA A 38 -9.29 -5.32 5.13
N ILE A 39 -9.49 -4.11 5.64
CA ILE A 39 -9.27 -3.73 7.04
C ILE A 39 -10.63 -3.46 7.69
N GLY A 40 -10.95 -4.15 8.78
CA GLY A 40 -12.27 -4.09 9.44
C GLY A 40 -12.68 -2.68 9.82
N ALA A 41 -11.76 -1.85 10.33
CA ALA A 41 -11.98 -0.47 10.75
C ALA A 41 -12.45 0.47 9.62
N TYR A 42 -12.18 0.15 8.35
CA TYR A 42 -12.66 0.91 7.19
C TYR A 42 -14.10 0.57 6.79
N ASN A 43 -14.73 -0.44 7.42
CA ASN A 43 -16.10 -0.86 7.16
C ASN A 43 -16.38 -1.28 5.69
N GLY A 44 -15.35 -1.79 4.97
CA GLY A 44 -15.51 -2.35 3.64
C GLY A 44 -16.33 -3.64 3.60
N TRP A 45 -16.62 -4.14 2.41
CA TRP A 45 -17.44 -5.34 2.20
C TRP A 45 -16.82 -6.62 2.81
N LEU A 46 -15.51 -6.64 3.08
CA LEU A 46 -14.82 -7.74 3.78
C LEU A 46 -14.91 -7.66 5.31
N LYS A 47 -15.57 -6.64 5.90
CA LYS A 47 -15.68 -6.50 7.35
C LYS A 47 -16.28 -7.73 8.05
N SER A 48 -17.24 -8.40 7.40
CA SER A 48 -17.94 -9.56 7.96
C SER A 48 -17.01 -10.75 8.27
N VAL A 49 -15.88 -10.86 7.59
CA VAL A 49 -14.88 -11.93 7.84
C VAL A 49 -13.82 -11.56 8.89
N ASN A 50 -13.89 -10.34 9.45
CA ASN A 50 -13.01 -9.83 10.50
C ASN A 50 -11.51 -10.10 10.25
N PRO A 51 -10.93 -9.61 9.17
CA PRO A 51 -9.58 -10.01 8.74
C PRO A 51 -8.47 -9.41 9.62
N THR A 52 -8.71 -8.28 10.31
CA THR A 52 -7.67 -7.44 10.93
C THR A 52 -8.01 -6.94 12.33
N PRO A 53 -8.35 -7.82 13.31
CA PRO A 53 -8.78 -7.37 14.64
C PRO A 53 -7.72 -6.55 15.40
N GLU A 54 -6.42 -6.78 15.16
CA GLU A 54 -5.37 -6.03 15.84
C GLU A 54 -5.09 -4.66 15.19
N ILE A 55 -5.21 -4.57 13.88
CA ILE A 55 -5.17 -3.28 13.15
C ILE A 55 -6.39 -2.44 13.53
N ASP A 56 -7.55 -3.06 13.72
CA ASP A 56 -8.78 -2.39 14.17
C ASP A 56 -8.64 -1.80 15.58
N LYS A 57 -7.93 -2.49 16.49
CA LYS A 57 -7.56 -1.94 17.81
C LYS A 57 -6.65 -0.72 17.68
N LEU A 58 -5.66 -0.74 16.74
CA LEU A 58 -4.84 0.43 16.49
C LEU A 58 -5.69 1.63 16.02
N ALA A 59 -6.69 1.39 15.19
CA ALA A 59 -7.63 2.44 14.74
C ALA A 59 -8.50 2.96 15.90
N ALA A 60 -8.91 2.08 16.82
CA ALA A 60 -9.65 2.47 18.02
C ALA A 60 -8.80 3.31 19.00
N ASP A 61 -7.48 3.07 19.05
CA ASP A 61 -6.53 3.82 19.88
C ASP A 61 -6.03 5.12 19.21
N GLY A 62 -6.33 5.35 17.93
CA GLY A 62 -5.79 6.42 17.13
C GLY A 62 -6.80 7.18 16.28
N MET A 63 -6.31 7.70 15.16
CA MET A 63 -7.10 8.35 14.09
C MET A 63 -6.99 7.53 12.81
N LEU A 64 -8.14 7.26 12.19
CA LEU A 64 -8.25 6.66 10.85
C LEU A 64 -8.54 7.75 9.82
N PHE A 65 -7.74 7.78 8.74
CA PHE A 65 -7.98 8.66 7.59
C PHE A 65 -8.82 7.92 6.54
N GLU A 66 -9.99 8.44 6.24
CA GLU A 66 -10.91 7.84 5.28
C GLU A 66 -10.51 8.12 3.82
N ASN A 67 -9.80 9.22 3.59
CA ASN A 67 -9.42 9.73 2.28
C ASN A 67 -7.91 9.91 2.15
N SER A 68 -7.16 8.80 2.32
CA SER A 68 -5.73 8.76 2.08
C SER A 68 -5.43 8.09 0.74
N PHE A 69 -4.56 8.70 -0.07
CA PHE A 69 -4.33 8.33 -1.47
C PHE A 69 -2.85 8.25 -1.81
N CYS A 70 -2.51 7.38 -2.77
CA CYS A 70 -1.19 7.41 -3.39
C CYS A 70 -1.14 8.39 -4.58
N THR A 71 0.06 8.83 -4.91
CA THR A 71 0.31 9.72 -6.06
C THR A 71 0.61 8.96 -7.34
N ASN A 72 0.98 7.69 -7.22
CA ASN A 72 1.29 6.76 -8.30
C ASN A 72 1.09 5.34 -7.76
N SER A 73 0.07 4.65 -8.24
CA SER A 73 -0.42 3.39 -7.68
C SER A 73 0.41 2.19 -8.09
N ILE A 74 1.71 2.22 -7.77
CA ILE A 74 2.65 1.12 -7.96
C ILE A 74 3.77 1.18 -6.92
N CYS A 75 4.20 0.02 -6.41
CA CYS A 75 5.04 -0.16 -5.22
C CYS A 75 6.27 0.77 -5.16
N GLY A 76 7.22 0.62 -6.08
CA GLY A 76 8.49 1.37 -6.06
C GLY A 76 8.29 2.88 -6.10
N PRO A 77 7.55 3.42 -7.08
CA PRO A 77 7.21 4.84 -7.15
C PRO A 77 6.54 5.39 -5.90
N SER A 78 5.50 4.71 -5.37
CA SER A 78 4.85 5.13 -4.12
C SER A 78 5.84 5.20 -2.96
N ARG A 79 6.69 4.19 -2.80
CA ARG A 79 7.73 4.15 -1.75
C ARG A 79 8.78 5.25 -1.92
N ALA A 80 9.14 5.59 -3.16
CA ALA A 80 10.04 6.70 -3.47
C ALA A 80 9.42 8.07 -3.09
N VAL A 81 8.11 8.23 -3.32
CA VAL A 81 7.35 9.42 -2.90
C VAL A 81 7.36 9.56 -1.38
N ILE A 82 7.07 8.49 -0.64
CA ILE A 82 7.10 8.47 0.83
C ILE A 82 8.49 8.85 1.35
N MET A 83 9.56 8.30 0.75
CA MET A 83 10.92 8.60 1.17
C MET A 83 11.32 10.06 0.96
N SER A 84 10.94 10.64 -0.17
CA SER A 84 11.42 11.94 -0.63
C SER A 84 10.48 13.11 -0.33
N GLY A 85 9.17 12.86 -0.10
CA GLY A 85 8.14 13.90 -0.04
C GLY A 85 7.92 14.60 -1.39
N LYS A 86 8.27 13.94 -2.51
CA LYS A 86 8.21 14.49 -3.86
C LYS A 86 7.50 13.53 -4.81
N HIS A 87 6.71 14.06 -5.73
CA HIS A 87 6.11 13.28 -6.82
C HIS A 87 7.15 12.50 -7.64
N SER A 88 6.71 11.44 -8.30
CA SER A 88 7.58 10.53 -9.08
C SER A 88 8.42 11.22 -10.14
N HIS A 89 7.88 12.23 -10.85
CA HIS A 89 8.62 13.02 -11.84
C HIS A 89 9.70 13.91 -11.21
N LYS A 90 9.58 14.31 -9.94
CA LYS A 90 10.58 15.11 -9.21
C LYS A 90 11.64 14.26 -8.52
N ASN A 91 11.25 13.10 -7.96
CA ASN A 91 12.21 12.20 -7.31
C ASN A 91 12.93 11.26 -8.29
N GLY A 92 12.53 11.23 -9.57
CA GLY A 92 13.14 10.45 -10.64
C GLY A 92 12.75 8.96 -10.66
N PHE A 93 11.83 8.52 -9.80
CA PHE A 93 11.40 7.12 -9.74
C PHE A 93 9.95 6.96 -10.21
N MET A 94 9.76 6.94 -11.53
CA MET A 94 8.43 6.94 -12.15
C MET A 94 7.82 5.55 -12.34
N ASN A 95 8.66 4.50 -12.46
CA ASN A 95 8.23 3.13 -12.70
C ASN A 95 9.18 2.13 -12.02
N ASN A 96 8.76 0.86 -11.89
CA ASN A 96 9.56 -0.18 -11.23
C ASN A 96 10.86 -0.54 -11.99
N GLY A 97 11.01 -0.12 -13.23
CA GLY A 97 12.25 -0.24 -14.00
C GLY A 97 13.36 0.71 -13.53
N ASN A 98 12.98 1.86 -12.97
CA ASN A 98 13.93 2.87 -12.50
C ASN A 98 14.76 2.38 -11.29
N SER A 99 15.80 3.15 -10.96
CA SER A 99 16.59 3.00 -9.74
C SER A 99 16.49 4.28 -8.94
N PHE A 100 16.25 4.18 -7.63
CA PHE A 100 16.13 5.33 -6.75
C PHE A 100 17.50 5.95 -6.50
N ASP A 101 17.60 7.26 -6.61
CA ASP A 101 18.80 7.97 -6.21
C ASP A 101 18.82 8.15 -4.69
N TRP A 102 19.50 7.24 -4.00
CA TRP A 102 19.68 7.31 -2.56
C TRP A 102 20.56 8.49 -2.10
N LYS A 103 21.23 9.22 -3.01
CA LYS A 103 22.01 10.41 -2.65
C LYS A 103 21.14 11.62 -2.44
N GLN A 104 19.93 11.68 -3.07
CA GLN A 104 18.99 12.78 -2.88
C GLN A 104 18.57 12.93 -1.41
N GLN A 105 18.01 14.08 -1.07
CA GLN A 105 17.47 14.34 0.26
C GLN A 105 16.22 13.50 0.51
N ILE A 106 16.22 12.78 1.62
CA ILE A 106 15.12 11.93 2.09
C ILE A 106 14.94 12.12 3.59
N PHE A 107 13.72 11.93 4.08
CA PHE A 107 13.40 12.19 5.49
C PHE A 107 14.24 11.37 6.49
N PRO A 108 14.61 10.08 6.23
CA PRO A 108 15.42 9.33 7.20
C PRO A 108 16.81 9.92 7.44
N LYS A 109 17.45 10.52 6.40
CA LYS A 109 18.74 11.21 6.56
C LYS A 109 18.62 12.42 7.52
N ILE A 110 17.51 13.15 7.42
CA ILE A 110 17.25 14.32 8.26
C ILE A 110 17.00 13.89 9.70
N LEU A 111 16.16 12.86 9.91
CA LEU A 111 15.90 12.32 11.26
C LEU A 111 17.17 11.77 11.90
N ARG A 112 18.00 11.05 11.14
CA ARG A 112 19.29 10.58 11.64
C ARG A 112 20.20 11.73 12.06
N ALA A 113 20.27 12.78 11.26
CA ALA A 113 21.03 14.00 11.59
C ALA A 113 20.45 14.74 12.82
N ALA A 114 19.15 14.62 13.07
CA ALA A 114 18.47 15.14 14.25
C ALA A 114 18.64 14.24 15.51
N GLY A 115 19.44 13.17 15.44
CA GLY A 115 19.77 12.31 16.57
C GLY A 115 18.88 11.07 16.73
N TYR A 116 17.97 10.81 15.80
CA TYR A 116 17.18 9.57 15.79
C TYR A 116 18.05 8.37 15.43
N HIS A 117 17.84 7.25 16.11
CA HIS A 117 18.30 5.94 15.67
C HIS A 117 17.34 5.43 14.59
N THR A 118 17.84 5.04 13.41
CA THR A 118 17.01 4.84 12.24
C THR A 118 17.17 3.43 11.67
N ALA A 119 16.04 2.76 11.36
CA ALA A 119 16.08 1.44 10.73
C ALA A 119 15.08 1.25 9.59
N LEU A 120 15.45 0.36 8.65
CA LEU A 120 14.62 -0.10 7.54
C LEU A 120 14.70 -1.62 7.40
N TYR A 121 13.60 -2.31 7.68
CA TYR A 121 13.52 -3.77 7.54
C TYR A 121 12.40 -4.19 6.59
N GLY A 122 12.71 -5.16 5.71
CA GLY A 122 11.75 -5.77 4.80
C GLY A 122 11.77 -5.21 3.39
N LYS A 123 10.63 -4.95 2.77
CA LYS A 123 10.53 -4.56 1.35
C LYS A 123 10.78 -3.06 1.14
N SER A 124 11.92 -2.70 0.57
CA SER A 124 12.18 -1.32 0.11
C SER A 124 11.73 -1.07 -1.33
N HIS A 125 11.96 -2.03 -2.22
CA HIS A 125 11.69 -2.00 -3.67
C HIS A 125 12.29 -0.79 -4.42
N LEU A 126 13.30 -0.14 -3.84
CA LEU A 126 13.93 1.07 -4.39
C LEU A 126 15.25 0.81 -5.10
N LYS A 127 15.70 -0.47 -5.14
CA LYS A 127 17.01 -0.88 -5.62
C LYS A 127 18.17 -0.16 -4.90
N GLY A 128 19.39 -0.63 -5.12
CA GLY A 128 20.59 -0.04 -4.51
C GLY A 128 20.69 -0.25 -3.00
N LYS A 129 21.68 0.40 -2.39
CA LYS A 129 21.98 0.31 -0.96
C LYS A 129 21.25 1.41 -0.20
N PRO A 130 20.39 1.09 0.78
CA PRO A 130 19.70 2.09 1.59
C PRO A 130 20.66 3.07 2.25
N GLN A 131 20.27 4.35 2.28
CA GLN A 131 21.02 5.41 2.96
C GLN A 131 20.10 6.14 3.96
N GLY A 132 20.71 6.71 5.00
CA GLY A 132 19.97 7.42 6.06
C GLY A 132 19.47 6.49 7.17
N PHE A 133 19.94 5.24 7.21
CA PHE A 133 19.61 4.26 8.23
C PHE A 133 20.87 3.78 8.95
N ASP A 134 20.79 3.64 10.27
CA ASP A 134 21.83 3.06 11.10
C ASP A 134 21.84 1.53 10.97
N SER A 135 20.65 0.94 10.85
CA SER A 135 20.47 -0.50 10.62
C SER A 135 19.48 -0.75 9.48
N TRP A 136 19.75 -1.75 8.64
CA TRP A 136 18.83 -2.14 7.59
C TRP A 136 19.05 -3.58 7.12
N ALA A 137 17.93 -4.22 6.76
CA ALA A 137 17.91 -5.50 6.05
C ALA A 137 16.72 -5.51 5.10
N VAL A 138 16.98 -5.55 3.78
CA VAL A 138 15.93 -5.37 2.77
C VAL A 138 15.82 -6.57 1.84
N LEU A 139 14.60 -6.85 1.43
CA LEU A 139 14.29 -7.89 0.45
C LEU A 139 14.80 -7.47 -0.94
N PRO A 140 15.49 -8.36 -1.70
CA PRO A 140 15.80 -8.11 -3.09
C PRO A 140 14.54 -8.15 -3.95
N GLY A 141 14.31 -7.10 -4.76
CA GLY A 141 13.13 -6.99 -5.63
C GLY A 141 11.81 -7.10 -4.88
N GLN A 142 10.97 -8.05 -5.26
CA GLN A 142 9.67 -8.31 -4.62
C GLN A 142 9.77 -9.15 -3.33
N GLY A 143 10.91 -9.80 -3.10
CA GLY A 143 11.12 -10.70 -1.97
C GLY A 143 10.34 -12.02 -2.07
N ASP A 144 10.64 -12.92 -1.13
CA ASP A 144 10.03 -14.23 -1.02
C ASP A 144 9.30 -14.35 0.33
N TYR A 145 8.23 -15.17 0.40
CA TYR A 145 7.46 -15.39 1.63
C TYR A 145 8.14 -16.35 2.61
N TYR A 146 8.79 -17.39 2.07
CA TYR A 146 9.47 -18.41 2.88
C TYR A 146 10.97 -18.35 2.67
N ASN A 147 11.71 -18.47 3.77
CA ASN A 147 13.16 -18.50 3.79
C ASN A 147 13.78 -17.39 2.90
N PRO A 148 13.35 -16.12 3.10
CA PRO A 148 13.71 -15.03 2.21
C PRO A 148 15.22 -14.77 2.21
N ALA A 149 15.71 -14.32 1.06
CA ALA A 149 16.99 -13.63 1.05
C ALA A 149 16.80 -12.20 1.55
N MET A 150 17.72 -11.73 2.39
CA MET A 150 17.82 -10.33 2.81
C MET A 150 19.16 -9.76 2.36
N LEU A 151 19.16 -8.54 1.86
CA LEU A 151 20.36 -7.74 1.65
C LEU A 151 20.62 -6.94 2.92
N THR A 152 21.82 -7.04 3.45
CA THR A 152 22.29 -6.33 4.66
C THR A 152 23.58 -5.58 4.36
N PRO A 153 24.09 -4.73 5.26
CA PRO A 153 25.42 -4.11 5.11
C PRO A 153 26.54 -5.13 4.85
N GLU A 154 26.45 -6.32 5.44
CA GLU A 154 27.46 -7.39 5.34
C GLU A 154 27.26 -8.27 4.09
N GLY A 155 26.19 -8.09 3.34
CA GLY A 155 25.88 -8.86 2.13
C GLY A 155 24.54 -9.56 2.16
N ARG A 156 24.40 -10.55 1.27
CA ARG A 156 23.15 -11.31 1.13
C ARG A 156 23.11 -12.49 2.11
N LYS A 157 22.05 -12.58 2.90
CA LYS A 157 21.80 -13.67 3.87
C LYS A 157 20.46 -14.34 3.58
N ILE A 158 20.39 -15.66 3.68
CA ILE A 158 19.11 -16.40 3.68
C ILE A 158 18.64 -16.49 5.13
N MET A 159 17.40 -16.07 5.37
CA MET A 159 16.78 -16.07 6.70
C MET A 159 15.74 -17.19 6.76
N PRO A 160 15.97 -18.26 7.56
CA PRO A 160 14.98 -19.34 7.69
C PRO A 160 13.70 -18.86 8.36
N GLY A 161 12.53 -19.22 7.80
CA GLY A 161 11.23 -18.90 8.39
C GLY A 161 10.28 -18.17 7.45
N TYR A 162 9.25 -17.58 8.01
CA TYR A 162 8.24 -16.81 7.28
C TYR A 162 8.59 -15.32 7.27
N CYS A 163 8.59 -14.71 6.10
CA CYS A 163 9.12 -13.37 5.86
C CYS A 163 8.52 -12.30 6.80
N THR A 164 7.19 -12.34 7.01
CA THR A 164 6.50 -11.36 7.85
C THR A 164 6.96 -11.45 9.31
N ASP A 165 7.15 -12.68 9.82
CA ASP A 165 7.66 -12.90 11.17
C ASP A 165 9.10 -12.40 11.31
N ILE A 166 9.97 -12.75 10.35
CA ILE A 166 11.39 -12.35 10.32
C ILE A 166 11.56 -10.83 10.33
N VAL A 167 10.77 -10.12 9.51
CA VAL A 167 10.83 -8.64 9.46
C VAL A 167 10.42 -8.03 10.81
N THR A 168 9.42 -8.60 11.47
CA THR A 168 8.99 -8.16 12.80
C THR A 168 9.99 -8.50 13.89
N ASP A 169 10.63 -9.67 13.83
CA ASP A 169 11.69 -10.04 14.78
C ASP A 169 12.84 -9.03 14.75
N MET A 170 13.30 -8.63 13.54
CA MET A 170 14.31 -7.58 13.39
C MET A 170 13.84 -6.23 13.93
N ALA A 171 12.57 -5.88 13.72
CA ALA A 171 11.97 -4.65 14.24
C ALA A 171 11.93 -4.65 15.78
N ILE A 172 11.59 -5.78 16.41
CA ILE A 172 11.57 -5.96 17.86
C ILE A 172 12.98 -5.81 18.44
N GLU A 173 13.97 -6.45 17.87
CA GLU A 173 15.35 -6.32 18.33
C GLU A 173 15.87 -4.88 18.22
N PHE A 174 15.55 -4.19 17.13
CA PHE A 174 15.90 -2.78 16.96
C PHE A 174 15.25 -1.87 18.00
N VAL A 175 14.00 -2.12 18.39
CA VAL A 175 13.32 -1.36 19.46
C VAL A 175 14.07 -1.50 20.77
N LYS A 176 14.47 -2.73 21.15
CA LYS A 176 15.24 -3.00 22.36
C LYS A 176 16.61 -2.35 22.35
N GLU A 177 17.31 -2.42 21.19
CA GLU A 177 18.60 -1.77 20.98
C GLU A 177 18.48 -0.25 21.13
N SER A 178 17.48 0.37 20.49
CA SER A 178 17.25 1.82 20.57
C SER A 178 16.96 2.29 21.99
N LYS A 179 16.19 1.50 22.76
CA LYS A 179 15.94 1.75 24.20
C LYS A 179 17.27 1.71 24.98
N ALA A 180 18.10 0.69 24.77
CA ALA A 180 19.39 0.57 25.44
C ALA A 180 20.34 1.74 25.12
N LEU A 181 20.27 2.27 23.89
CA LEU A 181 21.01 3.47 23.47
C LEU A 181 20.44 4.78 24.07
N GLY A 182 19.23 4.75 24.64
CA GLY A 182 18.55 5.95 25.15
C GLY A 182 18.19 6.99 24.08
N LYS A 183 18.09 6.58 22.82
CA LYS A 183 17.78 7.47 21.67
C LYS A 183 16.33 7.32 21.22
N PRO A 184 15.70 8.41 20.77
CA PRO A 184 14.48 8.29 19.99
C PRO A 184 14.77 7.54 18.68
N PHE A 185 13.79 6.79 18.17
CA PHE A 185 13.99 6.02 16.95
C PHE A 185 12.94 6.27 15.89
N MET A 186 13.34 6.07 14.62
CA MET A 186 12.47 5.93 13.46
C MET A 186 12.63 4.53 12.89
N LEU A 187 11.62 3.71 13.03
CA LEU A 187 11.57 2.35 12.53
C LEU A 187 10.64 2.24 11.33
N MET A 188 11.17 1.88 10.17
CA MET A 188 10.40 1.50 8.98
C MET A 188 10.32 -0.04 8.93
N CYS A 189 9.22 -0.61 9.44
CA CYS A 189 8.91 -2.04 9.40
C CYS A 189 8.03 -2.32 8.18
N GLN A 190 8.64 -2.77 7.06
CA GLN A 190 8.01 -2.83 5.74
C GLN A 190 7.79 -4.28 5.29
N HIS A 191 6.57 -4.77 5.44
CA HIS A 191 6.21 -6.12 5.05
C HIS A 191 6.03 -6.28 3.54
N LYS A 192 6.40 -7.47 3.02
CA LYS A 192 6.02 -7.90 1.68
C LYS A 192 4.53 -8.25 1.60
N ALA A 193 3.97 -8.83 2.65
CA ALA A 193 2.57 -9.23 2.69
C ALA A 193 1.63 -8.00 2.68
N PRO A 194 0.47 -8.09 2.02
CA PRO A 194 -0.05 -9.23 1.28
C PRO A 194 0.21 -9.25 -0.25
N HIS A 195 1.34 -8.76 -0.75
CA HIS A 195 1.67 -8.73 -2.18
C HIS A 195 1.62 -10.13 -2.84
N ARG A 196 1.30 -10.19 -4.14
CA ARG A 196 1.41 -11.38 -5.00
C ARG A 196 2.77 -12.09 -4.76
N THR A 197 2.86 -13.40 -4.60
CA THR A 197 1.88 -14.46 -4.83
C THR A 197 1.09 -14.91 -3.59
N TRP A 198 0.70 -14.09 -2.67
CA TRP A 198 -0.19 -14.37 -1.52
C TRP A 198 0.03 -15.75 -0.85
N MET A 199 1.24 -16.00 -0.34
CA MET A 199 1.54 -17.23 0.39
C MET A 199 1.32 -17.02 1.89
N PRO A 200 0.32 -17.68 2.49
CA PRO A 200 0.06 -17.59 3.92
C PRO A 200 1.17 -18.23 4.76
N ALA A 201 1.29 -17.82 6.02
CA ALA A 201 2.05 -18.60 6.99
C ALA A 201 1.44 -20.00 7.18
N LEU A 202 2.27 -21.01 7.47
CA LEU A 202 1.80 -22.40 7.63
C LEU A 202 0.70 -22.54 8.69
N ARG A 203 0.73 -21.72 9.74
CA ARG A 203 -0.30 -21.68 10.79
C ARG A 203 -1.66 -21.15 10.32
N HIS A 204 -1.74 -20.52 9.16
CA HIS A 204 -2.97 -19.92 8.62
C HIS A 204 -3.57 -20.67 7.40
N LEU A 205 -3.01 -21.82 6.97
CA LEU A 205 -3.42 -22.52 5.76
C LEU A 205 -4.88 -23.00 5.77
N HIS A 206 -5.45 -23.17 6.95
CA HIS A 206 -6.85 -23.60 7.15
C HIS A 206 -7.81 -22.48 7.53
N LEU A 207 -7.29 -21.25 7.76
CA LEU A 207 -8.16 -20.11 8.07
C LEU A 207 -9.11 -19.84 6.87
N TYR A 208 -10.38 -19.59 7.15
CA TYR A 208 -11.44 -19.38 6.15
C TYR A 208 -11.80 -20.61 5.28
N ASP A 209 -11.41 -21.84 5.65
CA ASP A 209 -11.79 -23.03 4.89
C ASP A 209 -13.33 -23.23 4.91
N ASP A 210 -13.96 -23.00 6.06
CA ASP A 210 -15.38 -23.27 6.32
C ASP A 210 -16.32 -22.10 6.02
N ILE A 211 -15.81 -21.02 5.44
CA ILE A 211 -16.62 -19.86 5.07
C ILE A 211 -16.44 -19.48 3.61
N GLU A 212 -17.46 -18.88 3.05
CA GLU A 212 -17.40 -18.24 1.75
C GLU A 212 -17.10 -16.75 1.92
N ILE A 213 -16.09 -16.25 1.20
CA ILE A 213 -15.76 -14.82 1.20
C ILE A 213 -16.83 -14.10 0.37
N PRO A 214 -17.42 -13.00 0.88
CA PRO A 214 -18.38 -12.20 0.09
C PRO A 214 -17.80 -11.79 -1.26
N GLU A 215 -18.61 -11.80 -2.31
CA GLU A 215 -18.20 -11.33 -3.64
C GLU A 215 -18.41 -9.81 -3.72
N PRO A 216 -17.48 -9.03 -4.31
CA PRO A 216 -17.76 -7.64 -4.64
C PRO A 216 -18.85 -7.57 -5.72
N THR A 217 -19.71 -6.56 -5.66
CA THR A 217 -20.82 -6.36 -6.60
C THR A 217 -20.34 -6.25 -8.05
N THR A 218 -19.10 -5.83 -8.23
CA THR A 218 -18.45 -5.58 -9.52
C THR A 218 -17.59 -6.76 -10.04
N LEU A 219 -17.65 -7.94 -9.41
CA LEU A 219 -16.84 -9.11 -9.83
C LEU A 219 -17.00 -9.49 -11.32
N PHE A 220 -18.15 -9.21 -11.90
CA PHE A 220 -18.47 -9.51 -13.30
C PHE A 220 -18.70 -8.25 -14.13
N ASP A 221 -17.96 -7.17 -13.85
CA ASP A 221 -18.00 -5.92 -14.60
C ASP A 221 -17.64 -6.13 -16.07
N GLN A 222 -18.33 -5.44 -16.98
CA GLN A 222 -18.17 -5.55 -18.43
C GLN A 222 -17.43 -4.35 -19.03
N TYR A 223 -17.05 -3.37 -18.23
CA TYR A 223 -16.30 -2.15 -18.60
C TYR A 223 -16.98 -1.31 -19.68
N GLU A 224 -18.32 -1.28 -19.72
CA GLU A 224 -19.09 -0.51 -20.70
C GLU A 224 -18.72 0.98 -20.63
N GLY A 225 -18.38 1.59 -21.77
CA GLY A 225 -17.97 3.00 -21.85
C GLY A 225 -16.59 3.33 -21.26
N ARG A 226 -15.80 2.32 -20.84
CA ARG A 226 -14.45 2.48 -20.28
C ARG A 226 -13.43 1.74 -21.14
N ILE A 227 -13.07 2.35 -22.27
CA ILE A 227 -12.19 1.75 -23.29
C ILE A 227 -10.83 1.32 -22.71
N PRO A 228 -10.12 2.14 -21.90
CA PRO A 228 -8.86 1.71 -21.30
C PRO A 228 -9.00 0.45 -20.45
N ALA A 229 -10.08 0.34 -19.66
CA ALA A 229 -10.37 -0.80 -18.80
C ALA A 229 -10.58 -2.12 -19.58
N GLN A 230 -10.98 -2.06 -20.84
CA GLN A 230 -11.14 -3.24 -21.69
C GLN A 230 -9.81 -3.78 -22.25
N HIS A 231 -8.72 -3.02 -22.14
CA HIS A 231 -7.40 -3.36 -22.69
C HIS A 231 -6.39 -3.88 -21.65
N GLN A 232 -6.74 -3.84 -20.38
CA GLN A 232 -5.88 -4.33 -19.31
C GLN A 232 -5.77 -5.87 -19.28
N GLU A 233 -4.75 -6.37 -18.57
CA GLU A 233 -4.52 -7.80 -18.35
C GLU A 233 -4.51 -8.13 -16.84
N MET A 234 -5.61 -7.78 -16.11
CA MET A 234 -5.75 -7.93 -14.66
C MET A 234 -6.97 -8.74 -14.23
N GLU A 235 -7.70 -9.36 -15.16
CA GLU A 235 -8.94 -10.07 -14.84
C GLU A 235 -8.66 -11.40 -14.13
N ILE A 236 -9.40 -11.67 -13.08
CA ILE A 236 -9.42 -12.98 -12.41
C ILE A 236 -9.78 -14.08 -13.39
N ASP A 237 -10.70 -13.82 -14.31
CA ASP A 237 -11.12 -14.77 -15.33
C ASP A 237 -9.96 -15.18 -16.26
N ARG A 238 -9.40 -14.20 -16.99
CA ARG A 238 -8.49 -14.46 -18.10
C ARG A 238 -7.01 -14.40 -17.75
N HIS A 239 -6.63 -13.65 -16.72
CA HIS A 239 -5.25 -13.27 -16.47
C HIS A 239 -4.69 -13.78 -15.13
N MET A 240 -5.56 -14.34 -14.27
CA MET A 240 -5.11 -15.02 -13.03
C MET A 240 -4.78 -16.48 -13.32
N TYR A 241 -3.53 -16.84 -13.08
CA TYR A 241 -2.99 -18.18 -13.39
C TYR A 241 -3.24 -19.16 -12.24
N LEU A 242 -3.69 -20.38 -12.59
CA LEU A 242 -4.00 -21.43 -11.61
C LEU A 242 -2.77 -21.84 -10.78
N ASP A 243 -1.61 -21.95 -11.42
CA ASP A 243 -0.38 -22.35 -10.75
C ASP A 243 0.36 -21.19 -10.09
N HIS A 244 0.60 -20.11 -10.83
CA HIS A 244 1.38 -18.97 -10.35
C HIS A 244 0.67 -18.21 -9.22
N ASP A 245 -0.62 -17.97 -9.35
CA ASP A 245 -1.38 -17.14 -8.41
C ASP A 245 -2.11 -17.97 -7.35
N LEU A 246 -2.59 -19.16 -7.73
CA LEU A 246 -3.48 -19.96 -6.91
C LEU A 246 -2.81 -21.22 -6.36
N PHE A 247 -1.56 -21.48 -6.74
CA PHE A 247 -0.78 -22.67 -6.34
C PHE A 247 -1.48 -24.01 -6.62
N THR A 248 -2.34 -24.01 -7.66
CA THR A 248 -3.03 -25.21 -8.16
C THR A 248 -2.33 -25.67 -9.43
N ASP A 249 -2.32 -26.97 -9.73
CA ASP A 249 -1.66 -27.57 -10.90
C ASP A 249 -0.13 -27.39 -10.96
N LEU A 250 0.51 -27.17 -9.82
CA LEU A 250 1.97 -27.24 -9.72
C LEU A 250 2.43 -28.70 -9.97
N THR A 251 3.52 -28.84 -10.72
CA THR A 251 4.14 -30.16 -10.91
C THR A 251 4.62 -30.74 -9.57
N PRO A 252 4.50 -32.08 -9.34
CA PRO A 252 4.91 -32.67 -8.08
C PRO A 252 6.38 -32.46 -7.72
N ASP A 253 7.25 -32.42 -8.72
CA ASP A 253 8.69 -32.16 -8.60
C ASP A 253 9.04 -30.65 -8.57
N LEU A 254 8.05 -29.78 -8.74
CA LEU A 254 8.21 -28.33 -8.86
C LEU A 254 9.09 -27.90 -10.05
N GLU A 255 9.22 -28.73 -11.07
CA GLU A 255 9.90 -28.35 -12.31
C GLU A 255 8.98 -27.51 -13.20
N ILE A 256 9.52 -26.40 -13.72
CA ILE A 256 8.76 -25.44 -14.52
C ILE A 256 8.51 -26.04 -15.90
N PRO A 257 7.26 -26.22 -16.34
CA PRO A 257 6.95 -26.76 -17.66
C PRO A 257 7.60 -25.93 -18.78
N LYS A 258 8.23 -26.63 -19.75
CA LYS A 258 8.99 -25.99 -20.87
C LYS A 258 8.14 -25.07 -21.77
N GLN A 259 6.83 -25.24 -21.78
CA GLN A 259 5.89 -24.51 -22.65
C GLN A 259 5.40 -23.17 -22.07
N ARG A 260 5.87 -22.77 -20.89
CA ARG A 260 5.39 -21.58 -20.21
C ARG A 260 6.14 -20.30 -20.61
N ARG A 261 5.42 -19.16 -20.55
CA ARG A 261 6.00 -17.84 -20.79
C ARG A 261 7.14 -17.56 -19.81
N PRO A 262 8.30 -17.06 -20.27
CA PRO A 262 9.55 -17.10 -19.49
C PRO A 262 9.56 -16.24 -18.21
N SER A 263 8.73 -15.20 -18.07
CA SER A 263 8.87 -14.21 -16.99
C SER A 263 7.84 -14.32 -15.87
N GLU A 264 6.64 -14.82 -16.14
CA GLU A 264 5.50 -14.69 -15.23
C GLU A 264 5.32 -15.91 -14.31
N ASP A 265 5.70 -17.10 -14.76
CA ASP A 265 5.35 -18.36 -14.10
C ASP A 265 6.37 -18.87 -13.07
N ARG A 266 7.54 -18.24 -12.98
CA ARG A 266 8.62 -18.75 -12.14
C ARG A 266 8.47 -18.44 -10.65
N SER A 267 7.71 -17.40 -10.30
CA SER A 267 7.64 -16.90 -8.92
C SER A 267 7.03 -17.92 -7.96
N ALA A 268 5.91 -18.57 -8.31
CA ALA A 268 5.31 -19.59 -7.45
C ALA A 268 6.25 -20.80 -7.27
N TYR A 269 6.78 -21.33 -8.36
CA TYR A 269 7.74 -22.44 -8.29
C TYR A 269 8.98 -22.10 -7.48
N ASN A 270 9.54 -20.89 -7.68
CA ASN A 270 10.70 -20.42 -6.94
C ASN A 270 10.40 -20.28 -5.44
N ASN A 271 9.24 -19.74 -5.09
CA ASN A 271 8.82 -19.63 -3.69
C ASN A 271 8.61 -21.03 -3.06
N MET A 272 7.98 -21.96 -3.79
CA MET A 272 7.79 -23.34 -3.29
C MET A 272 9.12 -24.09 -3.14
N LYS A 273 10.06 -23.92 -4.07
CA LYS A 273 11.42 -24.51 -3.99
C LYS A 273 12.25 -23.98 -2.81
N ARG A 274 11.90 -22.81 -2.28
CA ARG A 274 12.56 -22.24 -1.08
C ARG A 274 12.08 -22.86 0.22
N MET A 275 10.91 -23.48 0.22
CA MET A 275 10.39 -24.15 1.40
C MET A 275 11.25 -25.38 1.74
N THR A 276 11.47 -25.60 3.05
CA THR A 276 12.10 -26.85 3.50
C THR A 276 11.17 -28.05 3.21
N PRO A 277 11.68 -29.28 3.19
CA PRO A 277 10.85 -30.48 3.03
C PRO A 277 9.68 -30.53 4.03
N GLU A 278 9.91 -30.11 5.29
CA GLU A 278 8.90 -30.09 6.35
C GLU A 278 7.84 -29.00 6.05
N GLN A 279 8.25 -27.79 5.67
CA GLN A 279 7.34 -26.72 5.28
C GLN A 279 6.48 -27.15 4.08
N LEU A 280 7.10 -27.74 3.07
CA LEU A 280 6.41 -28.23 1.87
C LEU A 280 5.44 -29.37 2.17
N LYS A 281 5.80 -30.27 3.09
CA LYS A 281 4.90 -31.34 3.56
C LYS A 281 3.63 -30.77 4.20
N VAL A 282 3.75 -29.78 5.08
CA VAL A 282 2.61 -29.11 5.72
C VAL A 282 1.75 -28.40 4.68
N TRP A 283 2.37 -27.67 3.76
CA TRP A 283 1.66 -26.98 2.66
C TRP A 283 0.85 -27.97 1.81
N ARG A 284 1.50 -29.05 1.35
CA ARG A 284 0.85 -30.08 0.51
C ARG A 284 -0.29 -30.79 1.24
N ALA A 285 -0.16 -31.03 2.55
CA ALA A 285 -1.23 -31.61 3.35
C ALA A 285 -2.47 -30.71 3.40
N ALA A 286 -2.29 -29.39 3.48
CA ALA A 286 -3.39 -28.44 3.52
C ALA A 286 -4.03 -28.15 2.15
N TYR A 287 -3.20 -28.01 1.09
CA TYR A 287 -3.68 -27.62 -0.23
C TYR A 287 -4.01 -28.80 -1.15
N GLY A 288 -3.36 -29.94 -0.99
CA GLY A 288 -3.59 -31.14 -1.83
C GLY A 288 -5.05 -31.59 -1.94
N PRO A 289 -5.79 -31.70 -0.81
CA PRO A 289 -7.22 -32.04 -0.86
C PRO A 289 -8.05 -30.98 -1.62
N LYS A 290 -7.74 -29.68 -1.42
CA LYS A 290 -8.43 -28.57 -2.09
C LYS A 290 -8.18 -28.57 -3.60
N ASP A 291 -6.95 -28.86 -4.01
CA ASP A 291 -6.57 -28.94 -5.43
C ASP A 291 -7.17 -30.19 -6.10
N LYS A 292 -7.29 -31.31 -5.36
CA LYS A 292 -7.99 -32.48 -5.84
C LYS A 292 -9.47 -32.20 -6.09
N ALA A 293 -10.15 -31.60 -5.10
CA ALA A 293 -11.56 -31.21 -5.22
C ALA A 293 -11.81 -30.28 -6.41
N PHE A 294 -10.92 -29.29 -6.63
CA PHE A 294 -10.99 -28.40 -7.78
C PHE A 294 -10.91 -29.15 -9.11
N ARG A 295 -9.95 -30.07 -9.25
CA ARG A 295 -9.82 -30.88 -10.49
C ARG A 295 -11.02 -31.75 -10.76
N GLU A 296 -11.60 -32.33 -9.71
CA GLU A 296 -12.80 -33.20 -9.82
C GLU A 296 -14.06 -32.40 -10.18
N ALA A 297 -14.15 -31.12 -9.74
CA ALA A 297 -15.30 -30.26 -9.99
C ALA A 297 -15.42 -29.79 -11.45
N GLN A 298 -14.36 -29.85 -12.27
CA GLN A 298 -14.36 -29.48 -13.69
C GLN A 298 -15.08 -28.15 -13.99
N LEU A 299 -14.85 -27.13 -13.15
CA LEU A 299 -15.54 -25.83 -13.21
C LEU A 299 -15.22 -25.05 -14.50
N THR A 300 -16.23 -24.36 -15.03
CA THR A 300 -16.11 -23.53 -16.24
C THR A 300 -16.90 -22.21 -16.07
N GLY A 301 -16.65 -21.22 -16.94
CA GLY A 301 -17.40 -19.97 -16.97
C GLY A 301 -17.39 -19.24 -15.62
N ARG A 302 -18.52 -18.72 -15.19
CA ARG A 302 -18.63 -17.94 -13.94
C ARG A 302 -18.30 -18.73 -12.69
N ASP A 303 -18.56 -20.04 -12.67
CA ASP A 303 -18.24 -20.88 -11.51
C ASP A 303 -16.73 -21.04 -11.34
N LEU A 304 -15.97 -21.13 -12.43
CA LEU A 304 -14.51 -21.10 -12.40
C LEU A 304 -13.99 -19.73 -11.90
N VAL A 305 -14.58 -18.63 -12.33
CA VAL A 305 -14.21 -17.28 -11.87
C VAL A 305 -14.46 -17.14 -10.37
N ARG A 306 -15.62 -17.58 -9.86
CA ARG A 306 -15.93 -17.60 -8.42
C ARG A 306 -14.96 -18.45 -7.63
N TRP A 307 -14.63 -19.63 -8.13
CA TRP A 307 -13.64 -20.48 -7.47
C TRP A 307 -12.26 -19.83 -7.43
N LYS A 308 -11.80 -19.23 -8.53
CA LYS A 308 -10.54 -18.45 -8.56
C LYS A 308 -10.57 -17.31 -7.55
N PHE A 309 -11.67 -16.53 -7.52
CA PHE A 309 -11.87 -15.45 -6.56
C PHE A 309 -11.79 -15.97 -5.11
N GLN A 310 -12.54 -17.02 -4.76
CA GLN A 310 -12.52 -17.60 -3.41
C GLN A 310 -11.11 -18.06 -3.00
N ARG A 311 -10.40 -18.77 -3.89
CA ARG A 311 -9.04 -19.21 -3.63
C ARG A 311 -8.08 -18.04 -3.43
N TYR A 312 -8.15 -17.05 -4.28
CA TYR A 312 -7.37 -15.83 -4.24
C TYR A 312 -7.64 -15.01 -2.98
N ALA A 313 -8.90 -14.66 -2.73
CA ALA A 313 -9.31 -13.84 -1.59
C ALA A 313 -8.92 -14.49 -0.26
N LYS A 314 -9.12 -15.83 -0.11
CA LYS A 314 -8.69 -16.58 1.07
C LYS A 314 -7.17 -16.53 1.28
N ASN A 315 -6.38 -16.70 0.23
CA ASN A 315 -4.91 -16.62 0.34
C ASN A 315 -4.43 -15.20 0.69
N TYR A 316 -5.05 -14.18 0.11
CA TYR A 316 -4.78 -12.79 0.42
C TYR A 316 -5.08 -12.47 1.89
N LEU A 317 -6.27 -12.82 2.38
CA LEU A 317 -6.69 -12.60 3.77
C LEU A 317 -5.85 -13.41 4.78
N ARG A 318 -5.46 -14.64 4.44
CA ARG A 318 -4.51 -15.44 5.24
C ARG A 318 -3.15 -14.78 5.37
N SER A 319 -2.68 -14.12 4.30
CA SER A 319 -1.42 -13.38 4.32
C SER A 319 -1.52 -12.13 5.19
N ILE A 320 -2.68 -11.45 5.15
CA ILE A 320 -3.01 -10.31 6.03
C ILE A 320 -3.02 -10.75 7.50
N LYS A 321 -3.56 -11.94 7.81
CA LYS A 321 -3.57 -12.43 9.19
C LYS A 321 -2.18 -12.49 9.81
N GLY A 322 -1.18 -12.88 9.01
CA GLY A 322 0.22 -12.81 9.44
C GLY A 322 0.70 -11.39 9.74
N VAL A 323 0.25 -10.41 8.96
CA VAL A 323 0.55 -8.98 9.21
C VAL A 323 -0.12 -8.49 10.49
N ASP A 324 -1.41 -8.80 10.67
CA ASP A 324 -2.20 -8.42 11.83
C ASP A 324 -1.60 -8.93 13.16
N GLU A 325 -1.22 -10.21 13.21
CA GLU A 325 -0.54 -10.81 14.36
C GLU A 325 0.83 -10.17 14.65
N ASN A 326 1.58 -9.84 13.60
CA ASN A 326 2.89 -9.22 13.74
C ASN A 326 2.82 -7.76 14.19
N LEU A 327 1.77 -7.03 13.81
CA LEU A 327 1.48 -5.71 14.37
C LEU A 327 1.23 -5.80 15.88
N ALA A 328 0.43 -6.77 16.33
CA ALA A 328 0.19 -7.00 17.76
C ALA A 328 1.48 -7.32 18.52
N ARG A 329 2.35 -8.17 17.95
CA ARG A 329 3.66 -8.51 18.53
C ARG A 329 4.54 -7.27 18.75
N LEU A 330 4.64 -6.39 17.73
CA LEU A 330 5.46 -5.18 17.83
C LEU A 330 4.86 -4.18 18.82
N ARG A 331 3.54 -3.98 18.83
CA ARG A 331 2.86 -3.12 19.81
C ARG A 331 3.07 -3.63 21.23
N LYS A 332 2.89 -4.94 21.45
CA LYS A 332 3.14 -5.53 22.76
C LYS A 332 4.59 -5.34 23.23
N THR A 333 5.56 -5.44 22.31
CA THR A 333 6.96 -5.15 22.65
C THR A 333 7.14 -3.71 23.14
N LEU A 334 6.52 -2.74 22.49
CA LEU A 334 6.57 -1.32 22.92
C LEU A 334 5.97 -1.12 24.32
N GLU A 335 4.89 -1.83 24.64
CA GLU A 335 4.27 -1.84 25.97
C GLU A 335 5.20 -2.47 27.02
N ASP A 336 5.71 -3.68 26.76
CA ASP A 336 6.59 -4.44 27.67
C ASP A 336 7.91 -3.69 27.94
N GLU A 337 8.39 -2.94 26.95
CA GLU A 337 9.59 -2.10 27.08
C GLU A 337 9.31 -0.71 27.70
N GLY A 338 8.05 -0.38 28.00
CA GLY A 338 7.66 0.92 28.57
C GLY A 338 7.86 2.09 27.62
N LEU A 339 7.73 1.84 26.31
CA LEU A 339 7.93 2.83 25.24
C LEU A 339 6.63 3.28 24.58
N ALA A 340 5.52 2.58 24.84
CA ALA A 340 4.25 2.80 24.14
C ALA A 340 3.74 4.24 24.27
N ASP A 341 3.79 4.84 25.45
CA ASP A 341 3.28 6.20 25.70
C ASP A 341 4.08 7.31 25.00
N ASN A 342 5.32 7.03 24.61
CA ASN A 342 6.18 7.96 23.84
C ASN A 342 6.45 7.48 22.42
N THR A 343 5.59 6.64 21.86
CA THR A 343 5.74 6.12 20.49
C THR A 343 4.54 6.48 19.64
N ILE A 344 4.80 7.10 18.49
CA ILE A 344 3.83 7.32 17.42
C ILE A 344 3.83 6.08 16.55
N PHE A 345 2.68 5.44 16.40
CA PHE A 345 2.52 4.25 15.58
C PHE A 345 1.70 4.59 14.34
N VAL A 346 2.30 4.43 13.16
CA VAL A 346 1.67 4.70 11.86
C VAL A 346 1.54 3.41 11.08
N TYR A 347 0.32 3.07 10.69
CA TYR A 347 0.01 1.97 9.80
C TYR A 347 -0.39 2.47 8.43
N SER A 348 0.19 1.92 7.35
CA SER A 348 -0.21 2.22 5.98
C SER A 348 0.20 1.11 5.00
N SER A 349 -0.18 1.29 3.73
CA SER A 349 0.25 0.49 2.57
C SER A 349 0.77 1.41 1.47
N ASP A 350 1.47 0.87 0.48
CA ASP A 350 2.04 1.66 -0.62
C ASP A 350 0.98 2.14 -1.62
N GLN A 351 -0.12 1.42 -1.77
CA GLN A 351 -1.33 1.81 -2.52
C GLN A 351 -2.51 0.92 -2.09
N GLY A 352 -3.66 1.12 -2.72
CA GLY A 352 -4.79 0.21 -2.64
C GLY A 352 -4.60 -1.05 -3.50
N PHE A 353 -5.64 -1.88 -3.59
CA PHE A 353 -5.57 -3.16 -4.28
C PHE A 353 -6.95 -3.69 -4.65
N TYR A 354 -7.10 -4.34 -5.81
CA TYR A 354 -8.33 -5.00 -6.21
C TYR A 354 -8.40 -6.42 -5.67
N ILE A 355 -9.50 -6.73 -4.99
CA ILE A 355 -9.77 -8.07 -4.46
C ILE A 355 -11.04 -8.61 -5.15
N GLY A 356 -11.05 -8.59 -6.47
CA GLY A 356 -12.20 -8.96 -7.28
C GLY A 356 -13.08 -7.80 -7.70
N ASP A 357 -12.89 -6.61 -7.13
CA ASP A 357 -13.55 -5.38 -7.58
C ASP A 357 -13.25 -5.19 -9.07
N HIS A 358 -14.24 -4.85 -9.88
CA HIS A 358 -14.19 -4.81 -11.35
C HIS A 358 -13.76 -6.15 -12.01
N GLY A 359 -13.85 -7.27 -11.31
CA GLY A 359 -13.31 -8.55 -11.77
C GLY A 359 -11.79 -8.62 -11.78
N TRP A 360 -11.09 -7.69 -11.14
CA TRP A 360 -9.63 -7.51 -11.20
C TRP A 360 -8.90 -8.02 -9.95
N TYR A 361 -7.61 -8.16 -10.11
CA TYR A 361 -6.60 -8.27 -9.07
C TYR A 361 -5.43 -7.33 -9.41
N ASP A 362 -4.51 -7.05 -8.47
CA ASP A 362 -3.43 -6.07 -8.62
C ASP A 362 -3.90 -4.62 -8.36
N LYS A 363 -3.26 -3.59 -8.93
CA LYS A 363 -3.42 -2.15 -8.68
C LYS A 363 -3.18 -1.35 -9.97
N ARG A 364 -2.60 -0.16 -9.92
CA ARG A 364 -2.09 0.69 -11.02
C ARG A 364 -3.07 1.74 -11.52
N TRP A 365 -4.36 1.54 -11.37
CA TRP A 365 -5.40 2.47 -11.82
C TRP A 365 -5.62 3.63 -10.84
N MET A 366 -6.25 4.69 -11.35
CA MET A 366 -6.73 5.78 -10.50
C MET A 366 -8.13 5.52 -9.90
N TYR A 367 -8.74 4.34 -10.10
CA TYR A 367 -9.99 3.98 -9.43
C TYR A 367 -9.77 3.82 -7.92
N GLU A 368 -10.83 4.07 -7.12
CA GLU A 368 -10.70 4.19 -5.66
C GLU A 368 -10.02 2.99 -5.01
N GLU A 369 -10.27 1.76 -5.47
CA GLU A 369 -9.68 0.55 -4.88
C GLU A 369 -8.16 0.49 -4.99
N SER A 370 -7.60 1.05 -6.06
CA SER A 370 -6.16 1.12 -6.30
C SER A 370 -5.53 2.43 -5.81
N LEU A 371 -6.26 3.54 -5.94
CA LEU A 371 -5.80 4.88 -5.55
C LEU A 371 -5.77 5.06 -4.03
N LYS A 372 -6.80 4.57 -3.34
CA LYS A 372 -7.00 4.74 -1.89
C LYS A 372 -6.12 3.75 -1.12
N MET A 373 -5.38 4.26 -0.15
CA MET A 373 -4.51 3.48 0.72
C MET A 373 -4.88 3.66 2.19
N PRO A 374 -4.68 2.66 3.06
CA PRO A 374 -4.96 2.83 4.48
C PRO A 374 -3.99 3.81 5.12
N LEU A 375 -4.48 4.59 6.07
CA LEU A 375 -3.66 5.39 6.98
C LEU A 375 -4.32 5.43 8.36
N ILE A 376 -3.63 4.86 9.34
CA ILE A 376 -4.05 4.87 10.75
C ILE A 376 -2.87 5.38 11.57
N VAL A 377 -3.11 6.35 12.44
CA VAL A 377 -2.07 6.94 13.29
C VAL A 377 -2.51 6.91 14.74
N SER A 378 -1.72 6.27 15.60
CA SER A 378 -1.86 6.38 17.06
C SER A 378 -0.74 7.26 17.61
N TRP A 379 -1.12 8.29 18.36
CA TRP A 379 -0.18 9.21 19.03
C TRP A 379 -0.70 9.51 20.44
N PRO A 380 -0.24 8.74 21.44
CA PRO A 380 -0.70 8.88 22.80
C PRO A 380 -0.60 10.31 23.35
N GLY A 381 -1.66 10.78 23.99
CA GLY A 381 -1.72 12.13 24.56
C GLY A 381 -1.86 13.29 23.53
N VAL A 382 -1.92 12.98 22.23
CA VAL A 382 -2.09 13.98 21.15
C VAL A 382 -3.36 13.71 20.34
N ILE A 383 -3.56 12.48 19.88
CA ILE A 383 -4.74 12.10 19.10
C ILE A 383 -5.85 11.62 20.04
N LYS A 384 -7.07 12.08 19.80
CA LYS A 384 -8.26 11.53 20.46
C LYS A 384 -8.51 10.11 19.93
N PRO A 385 -8.50 9.07 20.79
CA PRO A 385 -8.78 7.70 20.37
C PRO A 385 -10.12 7.56 19.63
N GLY A 386 -10.12 6.69 18.60
CA GLY A 386 -11.29 6.41 17.77
C GLY A 386 -11.72 7.56 16.86
N SER A 387 -10.88 8.58 16.68
CA SER A 387 -11.20 9.68 15.77
C SER A 387 -11.05 9.27 14.28
N ARG A 388 -11.80 9.95 13.43
CA ARG A 388 -11.79 9.75 11.98
C ARG A 388 -11.56 11.10 11.29
N ASN A 389 -10.77 11.09 10.22
CA ASN A 389 -10.49 12.27 9.41
C ASN A 389 -10.92 11.98 7.96
N THR A 390 -11.66 12.92 7.37
CA THR A 390 -12.20 12.83 6.00
C THR A 390 -11.49 13.75 5.01
N ASP A 391 -10.44 14.47 5.45
CA ASP A 391 -9.69 15.35 4.58
C ASP A 391 -8.86 14.57 3.56
N LEU A 392 -8.65 15.18 2.39
CA LEU A 392 -7.82 14.59 1.34
C LEU A 392 -6.35 14.64 1.75
N VAL A 393 -5.72 13.48 1.93
CA VAL A 393 -4.30 13.33 2.23
C VAL A 393 -3.64 12.37 1.24
N GLN A 394 -2.33 12.50 1.06
CA GLN A 394 -1.58 11.64 0.13
C GLN A 394 -0.31 11.09 0.77
N ASN A 395 0.22 9.98 0.21
CA ASN A 395 1.53 9.46 0.61
C ASN A 395 2.67 10.50 0.43
N LEU A 396 2.43 11.54 -0.35
CA LEU A 396 3.30 12.71 -0.53
C LEU A 396 3.55 13.48 0.78
N ASP A 397 2.61 13.38 1.72
CA ASP A 397 2.58 14.11 3.00
C ASP A 397 3.39 13.41 4.11
N TYR A 398 3.76 12.14 3.91
CA TYR A 398 4.31 11.32 4.98
C TYR A 398 5.70 11.78 5.43
N ALA A 399 6.60 12.10 4.49
CA ALA A 399 7.94 12.58 4.83
C ALA A 399 7.90 13.83 5.72
N GLN A 400 7.10 14.83 5.33
CA GLN A 400 6.91 16.07 6.06
C GLN A 400 6.30 15.82 7.44
N THR A 401 5.34 14.89 7.51
CA THR A 401 4.68 14.50 8.76
C THR A 401 5.66 13.86 9.74
N PHE A 402 6.50 12.92 9.29
CA PHE A 402 7.52 12.30 10.15
C PHE A 402 8.55 13.32 10.66
N LEU A 403 8.95 14.27 9.80
CA LEU A 403 9.84 15.35 10.19
C LEU A 403 9.20 16.27 11.24
N ASP A 404 7.94 16.65 11.04
CA ASP A 404 7.20 17.53 11.96
C ASP A 404 6.93 16.83 13.31
N MET A 405 6.55 15.54 13.30
CA MET A 405 6.42 14.71 14.51
C MET A 405 7.71 14.72 15.35
N ALA A 406 8.86 14.72 14.69
CA ALA A 406 10.17 14.73 15.32
C ALA A 406 10.66 16.15 15.69
N GLY A 407 9.93 17.21 15.32
CA GLY A 407 10.38 18.59 15.46
C GLY A 407 11.57 18.94 14.56
N ALA A 408 11.79 18.19 13.48
CA ALA A 408 12.86 18.43 12.52
C ALA A 408 12.42 19.41 11.42
N LYS A 409 13.40 20.10 10.82
CA LYS A 409 13.11 21.07 9.74
C LYS A 409 12.62 20.34 8.49
N ILE A 410 11.49 20.74 7.96
CA ILE A 410 10.95 20.27 6.68
C ILE A 410 11.66 21.04 5.55
N PRO A 411 12.28 20.34 4.58
CA PRO A 411 12.85 20.97 3.39
C PRO A 411 11.78 21.64 2.51
N SER A 412 12.11 22.80 1.95
CA SER A 412 11.18 23.56 1.12
C SER A 412 10.91 22.96 -0.26
N ASP A 413 11.71 22.00 -0.68
CA ASP A 413 11.56 21.30 -1.97
C ASP A 413 10.69 20.03 -1.87
N MET A 414 10.21 19.69 -0.67
CA MET A 414 9.17 18.68 -0.48
C MET A 414 7.80 19.23 -0.87
N GLN A 415 7.00 18.44 -1.58
CA GLN A 415 5.77 18.92 -2.25
C GLN A 415 4.47 18.61 -1.48
N GLY A 416 4.54 17.80 -0.41
CA GLY A 416 3.40 17.50 0.46
C GLY A 416 3.24 18.49 1.60
N GLN A 417 2.26 18.22 2.47
CA GLN A 417 1.95 18.99 3.68
C GLN A 417 2.04 18.09 4.91
N SER A 418 2.50 18.62 6.05
CA SER A 418 2.46 17.85 7.31
C SER A 418 1.01 17.57 7.73
N LEU A 419 0.74 16.32 8.11
CA LEU A 419 -0.55 15.90 8.68
C LEU A 419 -0.67 16.25 10.17
N VAL A 420 0.37 16.72 10.83
CA VAL A 420 0.38 17.01 12.28
C VAL A 420 -0.74 17.98 12.69
N PRO A 421 -1.08 19.03 11.93
CA PRO A 421 -2.24 19.86 12.25
C PRO A 421 -3.55 19.07 12.27
N LEU A 422 -3.79 18.20 11.28
CA LEU A 422 -5.00 17.35 11.23
C LEU A 422 -5.03 16.35 12.40
N LEU A 423 -3.89 15.74 12.72
CA LEU A 423 -3.74 14.81 13.85
C LEU A 423 -4.04 15.47 15.20
N LYS A 424 -3.79 16.78 15.32
CA LYS A 424 -4.12 17.60 16.49
C LYS A 424 -5.55 18.18 16.46
N GLY A 425 -6.34 17.87 15.43
CA GLY A 425 -7.69 18.40 15.23
C GLY A 425 -7.74 19.86 14.75
N ASN A 426 -6.63 20.39 14.25
CA ASN A 426 -6.49 21.80 13.82
C ASN A 426 -6.33 21.87 12.29
N LYS A 427 -7.42 21.67 11.53
CA LYS A 427 -7.37 21.74 10.07
C LYS A 427 -6.99 23.14 9.59
N PRO A 428 -5.90 23.32 8.81
CA PRO A 428 -5.58 24.57 8.14
C PRO A 428 -6.71 25.02 7.20
N THR A 429 -6.95 26.32 7.13
CA THR A 429 -8.02 26.90 6.27
C THR A 429 -7.74 26.75 4.78
N ASP A 430 -6.48 26.63 4.42
CA ASP A 430 -5.95 26.44 3.06
C ASP A 430 -5.66 24.96 2.74
N TRP A 431 -6.20 24.01 3.54
CA TRP A 431 -6.03 22.58 3.26
C TRP A 431 -6.57 22.23 1.87
N ARG A 432 -5.83 21.36 1.17
CA ARG A 432 -6.15 20.98 -0.22
C ARG A 432 -7.60 20.46 -0.37
N LYS A 433 -8.21 20.78 -1.52
CA LYS A 433 -9.56 20.34 -1.93
C LYS A 433 -9.53 19.34 -3.07
N SER A 434 -8.34 19.04 -3.58
CA SER A 434 -8.11 18.07 -4.66
C SER A 434 -6.71 17.51 -4.57
N ILE A 435 -6.51 16.35 -5.18
CA ILE A 435 -5.22 15.68 -5.29
C ILE A 435 -4.88 15.43 -6.75
N TYR A 436 -3.58 15.44 -7.04
CA TYR A 436 -3.00 15.09 -8.33
C TYR A 436 -2.47 13.65 -8.29
N TYR A 437 -2.68 12.91 -9.38
CA TYR A 437 -2.21 11.54 -9.57
C TYR A 437 -1.59 11.40 -10.95
N HIS A 438 -0.52 10.58 -11.08
CA HIS A 438 0.04 10.22 -12.37
C HIS A 438 0.70 8.83 -12.34
N TYR A 439 0.23 7.92 -13.20
CA TYR A 439 0.81 6.60 -13.45
C TYR A 439 1.61 6.61 -14.76
N TYR A 440 2.89 6.18 -14.70
CA TYR A 440 3.85 6.37 -15.80
C TYR A 440 4.28 5.09 -16.50
N GLU A 441 3.93 3.90 -16.00
CA GLU A 441 4.48 2.63 -16.46
C GLU A 441 3.63 1.99 -17.57
N TYR A 442 4.05 2.14 -18.84
CA TYR A 442 3.40 1.51 -19.99
C TYR A 442 4.34 1.52 -21.22
N PRO A 443 4.34 0.47 -22.10
CA PRO A 443 3.71 -0.83 -21.88
C PRO A 443 4.45 -1.61 -20.79
N SER A 444 3.69 -2.33 -19.97
CA SER A 444 4.26 -3.07 -18.86
C SER A 444 3.34 -4.23 -18.46
N TYR A 445 3.69 -4.89 -17.38
CA TYR A 445 2.90 -5.92 -16.75
C TYR A 445 1.45 -5.44 -16.52
N HIS A 446 0.47 -6.27 -16.85
CA HIS A 446 -0.95 -5.95 -16.81
C HIS A 446 -1.48 -4.95 -17.85
N GLN A 447 -0.65 -4.41 -18.72
CA GLN A 447 -1.05 -3.51 -19.83
C GLN A 447 -1.96 -2.35 -19.40
N VAL A 448 -1.77 -1.82 -18.17
CA VAL A 448 -2.51 -0.63 -17.71
C VAL A 448 -1.92 0.60 -18.41
N PRO A 449 -2.74 1.38 -19.15
CA PRO A 449 -2.23 2.53 -19.88
C PRO A 449 -1.81 3.67 -18.94
N ARG A 450 -0.82 4.46 -19.35
CA ARG A 450 -0.42 5.66 -18.63
C ARG A 450 -1.57 6.65 -18.55
N HIS A 451 -1.76 7.24 -17.39
CA HIS A 451 -2.82 8.20 -17.15
C HIS A 451 -2.46 9.15 -16.02
N ASN A 452 -3.00 10.34 -16.09
CA ASN A 452 -3.00 11.29 -14.99
C ASN A 452 -4.42 11.73 -14.66
N GLY A 453 -4.60 12.39 -13.54
CA GLY A 453 -5.94 12.82 -13.15
C GLY A 453 -5.97 13.65 -11.88
N ILE A 454 -7.18 14.11 -11.60
CA ILE A 454 -7.54 14.85 -10.40
C ILE A 454 -8.69 14.14 -9.68
N ARG A 455 -8.59 14.09 -8.36
CA ARG A 455 -9.68 13.66 -7.48
C ARG A 455 -9.98 14.80 -6.49
N THR A 456 -11.23 15.25 -6.48
CA THR A 456 -11.77 16.20 -5.50
C THR A 456 -12.47 15.41 -4.37
N ASP A 457 -13.16 16.08 -3.46
CA ASP A 457 -14.00 15.41 -2.45
C ASP A 457 -15.17 14.59 -3.04
N ARG A 458 -15.61 14.92 -4.26
CA ARG A 458 -16.75 14.28 -4.92
C ARG A 458 -16.46 13.74 -6.31
N TYR A 459 -15.64 14.41 -7.09
CA TYR A 459 -15.47 14.12 -8.51
C TYR A 459 -14.07 13.60 -8.82
N LYS A 460 -13.98 12.75 -9.84
CA LYS A 460 -12.72 12.25 -10.39
C LYS A 460 -12.72 12.45 -11.90
N LEU A 461 -11.60 12.98 -12.42
CA LEU A 461 -11.35 13.10 -13.85
C LEU A 461 -10.02 12.42 -14.17
N ILE A 462 -10.03 11.48 -15.12
CA ILE A 462 -8.87 10.68 -15.52
C ILE A 462 -8.60 10.91 -17.01
N ASN A 463 -7.34 11.17 -17.34
CA ASN A 463 -6.85 11.34 -18.71
C ASN A 463 -5.98 10.14 -19.11
N PHE A 464 -6.48 9.27 -19.94
CA PHE A 464 -5.74 8.16 -20.54
C PHE A 464 -5.12 8.60 -21.86
N TYR A 465 -4.07 9.39 -21.78
CA TYR A 465 -3.48 10.06 -22.93
C TYR A 465 -2.87 9.11 -23.99
N GLU A 466 -2.57 7.84 -23.64
CA GLU A 466 -2.19 6.81 -24.62
C GLU A 466 -3.32 6.49 -25.60
N PHE A 467 -4.56 6.57 -25.14
CA PHE A 467 -5.77 6.25 -25.90
C PHE A 467 -6.48 7.51 -26.41
N GLY A 468 -6.11 8.69 -25.90
CA GLY A 468 -6.87 9.92 -26.10
C GLY A 468 -8.27 9.85 -25.49
N GLU A 469 -8.41 9.10 -24.41
CA GLU A 469 -9.68 8.88 -23.71
C GLU A 469 -9.69 9.59 -22.36
N TRP A 470 -10.88 10.01 -21.95
CA TRP A 470 -11.13 10.61 -20.67
C TRP A 470 -12.25 9.87 -19.96
N GLU A 471 -12.14 9.78 -18.64
CA GLU A 471 -13.20 9.26 -17.79
C GLU A 471 -13.53 10.28 -16.70
N PHE A 472 -14.82 10.46 -16.40
CA PHE A 472 -15.31 11.37 -15.38
C PHE A 472 -16.36 10.68 -14.50
N TYR A 473 -16.20 10.76 -13.18
CA TYR A 473 -17.04 10.09 -12.21
C TYR A 473 -17.56 11.03 -11.13
N ASP A 474 -18.82 10.84 -10.70
CA ASP A 474 -19.40 11.42 -9.50
C ASP A 474 -19.40 10.36 -8.38
N LEU A 475 -18.38 10.34 -7.57
CA LEU A 475 -18.15 9.32 -6.54
C LEU A 475 -19.22 9.26 -5.46
N LYS A 476 -20.10 10.28 -5.38
CA LYS A 476 -21.24 10.27 -4.46
C LYS A 476 -22.37 9.39 -4.96
N THR A 477 -22.59 9.33 -6.26
CA THR A 477 -23.69 8.57 -6.90
C THR A 477 -23.21 7.28 -7.55
N ASP A 478 -21.92 7.20 -7.88
CA ASP A 478 -21.27 6.06 -8.50
C ASP A 478 -19.91 5.81 -7.79
N PRO A 479 -19.93 5.31 -6.55
CA PRO A 479 -18.71 5.06 -5.77
C PRO A 479 -17.82 3.95 -6.36
N ASP A 480 -18.42 3.04 -7.17
CA ASP A 480 -17.74 1.94 -7.83
C ASP A 480 -17.23 2.30 -9.25
N GLU A 481 -17.36 3.57 -9.66
CA GLU A 481 -16.83 4.11 -10.93
C GLU A 481 -17.21 3.29 -12.18
N LEU A 482 -18.48 2.87 -12.25
CA LEU A 482 -19.00 2.03 -13.33
C LEU A 482 -19.48 2.84 -14.54
N THR A 483 -19.89 4.10 -14.34
CA THR A 483 -20.51 4.94 -15.36
C THR A 483 -19.63 6.13 -15.72
N ASN A 484 -18.96 6.06 -16.86
CA ASN A 484 -18.19 7.19 -17.38
C ASN A 484 -19.11 8.32 -17.86
N LEU A 485 -19.09 9.45 -17.16
CA LEU A 485 -19.91 10.65 -17.46
C LEU A 485 -19.20 11.67 -18.36
N TYR A 486 -18.01 11.39 -18.87
CA TYR A 486 -17.23 12.39 -19.63
C TYR A 486 -17.97 12.90 -20.89
N GLY A 487 -18.74 12.06 -21.53
CA GLY A 487 -19.55 12.42 -22.72
C GLY A 487 -20.94 13.05 -22.40
N ASN A 488 -21.29 13.23 -21.10
CA ASN A 488 -22.60 13.76 -20.73
C ASN A 488 -22.66 15.28 -20.95
N PRO A 489 -23.57 15.79 -21.82
CA PRO A 489 -23.69 17.22 -22.11
C PRO A 489 -24.01 18.08 -20.87
N GLU A 490 -24.78 17.55 -19.92
CA GLU A 490 -25.15 18.26 -18.69
C GLU A 490 -23.96 18.45 -17.73
N LYS A 491 -22.89 17.70 -17.89
CA LYS A 491 -21.69 17.78 -17.07
C LYS A 491 -20.55 18.57 -17.73
N LYS A 492 -20.74 19.05 -18.97
CA LYS A 492 -19.69 19.67 -19.78
C LYS A 492 -18.97 20.81 -19.06
N GLU A 493 -19.70 21.77 -18.50
CA GLU A 493 -19.10 22.92 -17.81
C GLU A 493 -18.31 22.48 -16.56
N LEU A 494 -18.88 21.58 -15.77
CA LEU A 494 -18.23 21.00 -14.59
C LEU A 494 -16.93 20.26 -14.96
N ILE A 495 -16.96 19.46 -16.03
CA ILE A 495 -15.80 18.71 -16.52
C ILE A 495 -14.68 19.69 -16.95
N GLU A 496 -15.03 20.76 -17.68
CA GLU A 496 -14.06 21.77 -18.09
C GLU A 496 -13.43 22.52 -16.90
N ASP A 497 -14.21 22.80 -15.85
CA ASP A 497 -13.67 23.40 -14.63
C ASP A 497 -12.70 22.48 -13.88
N ILE A 498 -13.06 21.20 -13.75
CA ILE A 498 -12.18 20.20 -13.12
C ILE A 498 -10.93 19.96 -13.96
N ARG A 499 -11.04 20.01 -15.30
CA ARG A 499 -9.90 19.91 -16.20
C ARG A 499 -8.93 21.08 -16.04
N LYS A 500 -9.42 22.30 -15.89
CA LYS A 500 -8.57 23.47 -15.56
C LYS A 500 -7.85 23.29 -14.23
N GLN A 501 -8.55 22.77 -13.22
CA GLN A 501 -7.93 22.44 -11.92
C GLN A 501 -6.83 21.38 -12.07
N LEU A 502 -7.05 20.32 -12.88
CA LEU A 502 -6.02 19.30 -13.16
C LEU A 502 -4.78 19.93 -13.80
N ILE A 503 -4.96 20.80 -14.80
CA ILE A 503 -3.85 21.52 -15.45
C ILE A 503 -3.10 22.38 -14.43
N SER A 504 -3.82 23.13 -13.61
CA SER A 504 -3.20 23.96 -12.56
C SER A 504 -2.41 23.13 -11.54
N LEU A 505 -2.90 21.95 -11.13
CA LEU A 505 -2.16 21.04 -10.25
C LEU A 505 -0.90 20.48 -10.94
N GLN A 506 -1.03 20.08 -12.20
CA GLN A 506 0.10 19.57 -12.99
C GLN A 506 1.21 20.63 -13.11
N GLU A 507 0.86 21.85 -13.47
CA GLU A 507 1.78 22.99 -13.54
C GLU A 507 2.36 23.34 -12.16
N GLY A 508 1.53 23.39 -11.12
CA GLY A 508 1.94 23.70 -9.75
C GLY A 508 2.93 22.69 -9.17
N TYR A 509 2.79 21.41 -9.49
CA TYR A 509 3.76 20.38 -9.13
C TYR A 509 4.95 20.30 -10.12
N GLY A 510 4.89 21.03 -11.23
CA GLY A 510 5.92 21.05 -12.27
C GLY A 510 6.06 19.70 -12.96
N ASP A 511 4.94 19.03 -13.25
CA ASP A 511 4.94 17.80 -14.05
C ASP A 511 4.86 18.16 -15.54
N ASP A 512 6.01 18.42 -16.12
CA ASP A 512 6.23 18.65 -17.54
C ASP A 512 6.65 17.37 -18.28
N THR A 513 6.38 16.21 -17.69
CA THR A 513 6.80 14.92 -18.24
C THR A 513 6.16 14.67 -19.61
N VAL A 514 6.97 14.72 -20.65
CA VAL A 514 6.58 14.33 -21.99
C VAL A 514 6.90 12.86 -22.19
N LEU A 515 5.87 12.03 -22.26
CA LEU A 515 6.01 10.61 -22.54
C LEU A 515 5.55 10.32 -23.96
N PRO A 516 6.21 9.39 -24.69
CA PRO A 516 5.76 9.00 -26.03
C PRO A 516 4.34 8.47 -25.97
N THR A 517 3.45 9.09 -26.71
CA THR A 517 2.07 8.62 -26.89
C THR A 517 1.96 7.74 -28.14
N LYS A 518 0.96 6.87 -28.19
CA LYS A 518 0.71 6.08 -29.39
C LYS A 518 0.15 6.96 -30.50
N PRO A 519 0.49 6.69 -31.80
CA PRO A 519 -0.08 7.42 -32.93
C PRO A 519 -1.61 7.39 -32.91
N LYS A 520 -2.25 8.46 -33.43
CA LYS A 520 -3.73 8.55 -33.52
C LYS A 520 -4.36 7.37 -34.24
N GLU A 521 -3.70 6.85 -35.28
CA GLU A 521 -4.14 5.65 -36.01
C GLU A 521 -4.22 4.42 -35.10
N TRP A 522 -3.23 4.24 -34.23
CA TRP A 522 -3.24 3.17 -33.23
C TRP A 522 -4.38 3.35 -32.24
N GLN A 523 -4.59 4.57 -31.74
CA GLN A 523 -5.70 4.91 -30.84
C GLN A 523 -7.06 4.60 -31.47
N THR A 524 -7.23 5.00 -32.76
CA THR A 524 -8.46 4.72 -33.52
C THR A 524 -8.68 3.21 -33.73
N LYS A 525 -7.61 2.47 -34.06
CA LYS A 525 -7.68 1.01 -34.20
C LYS A 525 -8.07 0.33 -32.89
N MET A 526 -7.51 0.77 -31.77
CA MET A 526 -7.85 0.21 -30.45
C MET A 526 -9.32 0.46 -30.10
N ARG A 527 -9.84 1.67 -30.34
CA ARG A 527 -11.28 2.00 -30.17
C ARG A 527 -12.17 1.10 -31.03
N SER A 528 -11.80 0.85 -32.30
CA SER A 528 -12.60 0.01 -33.20
C SER A 528 -12.56 -1.47 -32.82
N THR A 529 -11.43 -1.97 -32.30
CA THR A 529 -11.32 -3.38 -31.88
C THR A 529 -12.04 -3.66 -30.56
N THR A 530 -12.23 -2.66 -29.71
CA THR A 530 -12.93 -2.78 -28.43
C THR A 530 -14.43 -3.02 -28.61
N SER A 531 -15.05 -2.43 -29.66
CA SER A 531 -16.47 -2.66 -29.97
C SER A 531 -16.79 -4.09 -30.44
N VAL A 532 -15.81 -4.89 -30.81
CA VAL A 532 -15.97 -6.23 -31.40
C VAL A 532 -15.73 -7.38 -30.39
N LYS A 533 -15.14 -7.10 -29.21
CA LYS A 533 -14.96 -8.13 -28.16
C LYS A 533 -16.25 -8.39 -27.35
N THR A 534 -17.39 -8.29 -27.99
CA THR A 534 -18.64 -8.77 -27.44
C THR A 534 -18.67 -10.29 -27.41
N LYS A 535 -18.80 -10.85 -26.20
CA LYS A 535 -19.45 -12.14 -25.85
C LYS A 535 -18.97 -13.47 -26.49
N ALA A 536 -18.02 -13.55 -27.38
CA ALA A 536 -17.86 -14.75 -28.23
C ALA A 536 -16.61 -15.60 -28.02
N GLU A 537 -15.67 -15.29 -27.12
CA GLU A 537 -14.53 -16.19 -26.91
C GLU A 537 -14.19 -16.42 -25.44
N PHE A 538 -15.12 -17.07 -24.74
CA PHE A 538 -14.78 -17.88 -23.58
C PHE A 538 -14.08 -19.16 -24.05
N ARG A 539 -12.81 -19.09 -24.34
CA ARG A 539 -11.98 -20.28 -24.41
C ARG A 539 -11.11 -20.32 -23.17
N PRO A 540 -11.34 -21.29 -22.27
CA PRO A 540 -10.36 -21.57 -21.24
C PRO A 540 -9.04 -21.90 -21.96
N ARG A 541 -7.94 -21.22 -21.62
CA ARG A 541 -6.61 -21.69 -22.02
C ARG A 541 -6.31 -22.96 -21.21
N THR A 542 -6.99 -24.05 -21.58
CA THR A 542 -6.56 -25.39 -21.28
C THR A 542 -5.56 -25.78 -22.36
N LYS A 543 -4.27 -25.65 -22.03
CA LYS A 543 -3.25 -26.66 -22.40
C LYS A 543 -1.93 -26.25 -21.77
#